data_e2b3e6ef07b72a0390ec908e05379eaa
#
_entry.id   e2b3e6ef07b72a0390ec908e05379eaa
#
_cell.length_a   1.000
_cell.length_b   1.000
_cell.length_c   1.000
_cell.angle_alpha   90.00
_cell.angle_beta   90.00
_cell.angle_gamma   90.00
#
_symmetry.space_group_name_H-M   'P 1'
#
loop_
_entity.id
_entity.type
_entity.pdbx_description
1 polymer ?
#
loop_
_entity_poly.entity_id
_entity_poly.type
_entity_poly.pdbx_seq_one_letter_code
_entity_poly.pdbx_strand_id
1 'polypeptide(L)'
;MIPIINKKETGIHLRRIMDERGLSVKDVQQYLGLGSIQSVYHWLNGLSMPTIDNLYALSELFQMPVDEMLCGNRQYNYRQRSRQNAQFERLRAYYERINEHKAA
;
A
#
# COMPACT_ATOMS: atom_id res chain seq x y z
N MET A 1 14.13 -19.42 3.96
CA MET A 1 13.04 -19.39 2.97
C MET A 1 12.82 -17.95 2.52
N ILE A 2 12.72 -17.74 1.21
CA ILE A 2 12.52 -16.39 0.66
C ILE A 2 11.07 -15.98 0.89
N PRO A 3 10.81 -14.78 1.40
CA PRO A 3 9.44 -14.26 1.51
C PRO A 3 8.76 -14.19 0.14
N ILE A 4 7.50 -14.60 0.08
CA ILE A 4 6.72 -14.64 -1.15
C ILE A 4 5.40 -13.89 -0.93
N ILE A 5 5.02 -13.09 -1.92
CA ILE A 5 3.73 -12.39 -1.91
C ILE A 5 2.60 -13.39 -2.17
N ASN A 6 1.53 -13.29 -1.40
CA ASN A 6 0.29 -14.03 -1.65
C ASN A 6 -0.64 -13.15 -2.48
N LYS A 7 -0.78 -13.48 -3.77
CA LYS A 7 -1.57 -12.68 -4.72
C LYS A 7 -3.04 -12.61 -4.33
N LYS A 8 -3.59 -13.73 -3.89
CA LYS A 8 -5.01 -13.81 -3.54
C LYS A 8 -5.33 -12.95 -2.31
N GLU A 9 -4.53 -13.08 -1.26
CA GLU A 9 -4.73 -12.28 -0.06
C GLU A 9 -4.46 -10.80 -0.32
N THR A 10 -3.48 -10.49 -1.14
CA THR A 10 -3.21 -9.11 -1.56
C THR A 10 -4.42 -8.53 -2.29
N GLY A 11 -5.04 -9.31 -3.19
CA GLY A 11 -6.23 -8.87 -3.90
C GLY A 11 -7.41 -8.58 -2.96
N ILE A 12 -7.64 -9.43 -1.98
CA ILE A 12 -8.67 -9.24 -0.96
C ILE A 12 -8.37 -7.96 -0.16
N HIS A 13 -7.12 -7.76 0.20
CA HIS A 13 -6.69 -6.58 0.97
C HIS A 13 -6.86 -5.30 0.16
N LEU A 14 -6.49 -5.31 -1.12
CA LEU A 14 -6.68 -4.16 -2.00
C LEU A 14 -8.16 -3.78 -2.12
N ARG A 15 -9.04 -4.77 -2.25
CA ARG A 15 -10.49 -4.51 -2.29
C ARG A 15 -10.97 -3.86 -1.01
N ARG A 16 -10.49 -4.34 0.14
CA ARG A 16 -10.83 -3.75 1.44
C ARG A 16 -10.39 -2.30 1.53
N ILE A 17 -9.17 -2.01 1.07
CA ILE A 17 -8.66 -0.63 1.05
C ILE A 17 -9.54 0.25 0.16
N MET A 18 -9.89 -0.23 -1.02
CA MET A 18 -10.76 0.51 -1.94
C MET A 18 -12.12 0.79 -1.30
N ASP A 19 -12.72 -0.23 -0.68
CA ASP A 19 -14.02 -0.08 -0.02
C ASP A 19 -13.95 0.93 1.11
N GLU A 20 -12.91 0.88 1.92
CA GLU A 20 -12.71 1.82 3.03
C GLU A 20 -12.55 3.26 2.55
N ARG A 21 -12.01 3.45 1.36
CA ARG A 21 -11.79 4.79 0.79
C ARG A 21 -12.86 5.21 -0.20
N GLY A 22 -13.90 4.38 -0.37
CA GLY A 22 -15.00 4.67 -1.27
C GLY A 22 -14.59 4.71 -2.74
N LEU A 23 -13.60 3.91 -3.13
CA LEU A 23 -13.10 3.87 -4.50
C LEU A 23 -13.65 2.65 -5.23
N SER A 24 -14.16 2.88 -6.45
CA SER A 24 -14.61 1.80 -7.33
C SER A 24 -13.46 1.31 -8.22
N VAL A 25 -13.66 0.16 -8.87
CA VAL A 25 -12.72 -0.36 -9.86
C VAL A 25 -12.49 0.66 -10.97
N LYS A 26 -13.56 1.33 -11.40
CA LYS A 26 -13.50 2.35 -12.43
C LYS A 26 -12.67 3.56 -11.99
N ASP A 27 -12.79 3.96 -10.72
CA ASP A 27 -11.99 5.05 -10.17
C ASP A 27 -10.50 4.72 -10.24
N VAL A 28 -10.14 3.50 -9.86
CA VAL A 28 -8.75 3.04 -9.91
C VAL A 28 -8.25 2.98 -11.35
N GLN A 29 -9.05 2.43 -12.24
CA GLN A 29 -8.72 2.37 -13.67
C GLN A 29 -8.45 3.76 -14.24
N GLN A 30 -9.31 4.71 -13.96
CA GLN A 30 -9.17 6.09 -14.46
C GLN A 30 -7.95 6.79 -13.86
N TYR A 31 -7.72 6.62 -12.56
CA TYR A 31 -6.58 7.23 -11.90
C TYR A 31 -5.25 6.73 -12.48
N LEU A 32 -5.16 5.42 -12.74
CA LEU A 32 -3.95 4.82 -13.28
C LEU A 32 -3.82 4.98 -14.79
N GLY A 33 -4.85 5.45 -15.47
CA GLY A 33 -4.84 5.59 -16.93
C GLY A 33 -4.82 4.27 -17.67
N LEU A 34 -5.42 3.22 -17.09
CA LEU A 34 -5.46 1.90 -17.70
C LEU A 34 -6.48 1.84 -18.83
N GLY A 35 -6.15 1.07 -19.90
CA GLY A 35 -7.03 0.92 -21.05
C GLY A 35 -8.30 0.14 -20.78
N SER A 36 -8.34 -0.68 -19.72
CA SER A 36 -9.53 -1.43 -19.33
C SER A 36 -9.55 -1.71 -17.84
N ILE A 37 -10.75 -2.07 -17.33
CA ILE A 37 -10.92 -2.45 -15.93
C ILE A 37 -10.41 -3.87 -15.64
N GLN A 38 -10.09 -4.65 -16.66
CA GLN A 38 -9.67 -6.04 -16.53
C GLN A 38 -8.44 -6.20 -15.66
N SER A 39 -7.45 -5.32 -15.82
CA SER A 39 -6.23 -5.38 -15.01
C SER A 39 -6.55 -5.27 -13.53
N VAL A 40 -7.42 -4.33 -13.15
CA VAL A 40 -7.80 -4.14 -11.75
C VAL A 40 -8.51 -5.38 -11.22
N TYR A 41 -9.43 -5.95 -11.97
CA TYR A 41 -10.12 -7.19 -11.56
C TYR A 41 -9.14 -8.34 -11.40
N HIS A 42 -8.13 -8.45 -12.28
CA HIS A 42 -7.11 -9.49 -12.14
C HIS A 42 -6.34 -9.35 -10.82
N TRP A 43 -6.02 -8.12 -10.42
CA TRP A 43 -5.35 -7.88 -9.13
C TRP A 43 -6.25 -8.26 -7.96
N LEU A 44 -7.51 -7.85 -8.00
CA LEU A 44 -8.47 -8.12 -6.92
C LEU A 44 -8.80 -9.61 -6.79
N ASN A 45 -8.76 -10.33 -7.90
CA ASN A 45 -9.04 -11.77 -7.93
C ASN A 45 -7.78 -12.63 -7.70
N GLY A 46 -6.62 -12.01 -7.53
CA GLY A 46 -5.38 -12.72 -7.26
C GLY A 46 -4.78 -13.43 -8.47
N LEU A 47 -5.17 -13.03 -9.68
CA LEU A 47 -4.65 -13.62 -10.91
C LEU A 47 -3.31 -13.01 -11.30
N SER A 48 -3.09 -11.76 -10.98
CA SER A 48 -1.84 -11.06 -11.27
C SER A 48 -1.61 -9.97 -10.23
N MET A 49 -0.42 -9.36 -10.28
CA MET A 49 -0.06 -8.25 -9.41
C MET A 49 0.08 -6.98 -10.24
N PRO A 50 -0.20 -5.81 -9.66
CA PRO A 50 0.13 -4.56 -10.30
C PRO A 50 1.63 -4.45 -10.54
N THR A 51 2.02 -3.72 -11.59
CA THR A 51 3.43 -3.37 -11.78
C THR A 51 3.91 -2.47 -10.65
N ILE A 52 5.23 -2.34 -10.52
CA ILE A 52 5.82 -1.45 -9.50
C ILE A 52 5.32 -0.02 -9.70
N ASP A 53 5.24 0.44 -10.94
CA ASP A 53 4.75 1.78 -11.25
C ASP A 53 3.30 1.98 -10.80
N ASN A 54 2.45 0.98 -11.05
CA ASN A 54 1.06 1.03 -10.61
C ASN A 54 0.93 0.96 -9.09
N LEU A 55 1.76 0.16 -8.43
CA LEU A 55 1.81 0.11 -6.96
C LEU A 55 2.20 1.45 -6.37
N TYR A 56 3.20 2.11 -6.96
CA TYR A 56 3.62 3.43 -6.51
C TYR A 56 2.48 4.44 -6.61
N ALA A 57 1.77 4.44 -7.74
CA ALA A 57 0.62 5.32 -7.97
C ALA A 57 -0.53 4.99 -7.02
N LEU A 58 -0.80 3.70 -6.77
CA LEU A 58 -1.84 3.29 -5.82
C LEU A 58 -1.51 3.71 -4.40
N SER A 59 -0.24 3.70 -4.03
CA SER A 59 0.22 4.19 -2.73
C SER A 59 -0.19 5.64 -2.51
N GLU A 60 -0.05 6.47 -3.54
CA GLU A 60 -0.50 7.87 -3.49
C GLU A 60 -2.03 7.95 -3.40
N LEU A 61 -2.74 7.20 -4.23
CA LEU A 61 -4.20 7.19 -4.25
C LEU A 61 -4.79 6.74 -2.91
N PHE A 62 -4.23 5.69 -2.33
CA PHE A 62 -4.70 5.11 -1.07
C PHE A 62 -4.11 5.81 0.15
N GLN A 63 -3.12 6.66 -0.02
CA GLN A 63 -2.41 7.35 1.07
C GLN A 63 -1.85 6.38 2.10
N MET A 64 -1.13 5.37 1.60
CA MET A 64 -0.46 4.37 2.46
C MET A 64 0.80 3.85 1.78
N PRO A 65 1.77 3.35 2.54
CA PRO A 65 2.97 2.74 1.96
C PRO A 65 2.65 1.49 1.15
N VAL A 66 3.40 1.25 0.07
CA VAL A 66 3.25 0.07 -0.77
C VAL A 66 3.32 -1.21 0.06
N ASP A 67 4.22 -1.26 1.02
CA ASP A 67 4.42 -2.45 1.85
C ASP A 67 3.16 -2.85 2.63
N GLU A 68 2.35 -1.88 3.03
CA GLU A 68 1.10 -2.14 3.74
C GLU A 68 -0.03 -2.62 2.81
N MET A 69 0.15 -2.48 1.51
CA MET A 69 -0.81 -2.95 0.53
C MET A 69 -0.62 -4.43 0.18
N LEU A 70 0.55 -4.97 0.45
CA LEU A 70 0.95 -6.31 0.06
C LEU A 70 0.76 -7.30 1.21
N CYS A 71 0.30 -8.50 0.88
CA CYS A 71 0.21 -9.61 1.82
C CYS A 71 1.12 -10.73 1.35
N GLY A 72 1.77 -11.39 2.29
CA GLY A 72 2.67 -12.48 1.97
C GLY A 72 3.03 -13.29 3.21
N ASN A 73 4.03 -14.15 3.05
CA ASN A 73 4.44 -15.05 4.12
C ASN A 73 5.57 -14.49 4.99
N ARG A 74 5.88 -13.20 4.88
CA ARG A 74 6.82 -12.60 5.81
C ARG A 74 6.30 -12.75 7.23
N GLN A 75 7.17 -13.22 8.12
CA GLN A 75 6.82 -13.30 9.53
C GLN A 75 6.90 -11.90 10.14
N TYR A 76 5.77 -11.19 10.02
CA TYR A 76 5.62 -9.91 10.66
C TYR A 76 4.90 -10.13 11.98
N ASN A 77 5.66 -10.12 13.07
CA ASN A 77 5.07 -10.20 14.39
C ASN A 77 4.39 -8.87 14.70
N TYR A 78 3.17 -8.93 15.22
CA TYR A 78 2.41 -7.75 15.64
C TYR A 78 3.22 -6.85 16.59
N ARG A 79 4.02 -7.46 17.47
CA ARG A 79 4.89 -6.71 18.39
C ARG A 79 6.00 -5.96 17.65
N GLN A 80 6.57 -6.54 16.61
CA GLN A 80 7.58 -5.87 15.77
C GLN A 80 6.97 -4.70 15.02
N ARG A 81 5.76 -4.87 14.51
CA ARG A 81 5.04 -3.80 13.83
C ARG A 81 4.79 -2.61 14.77
N SER A 82 4.39 -2.88 16.00
CA SER A 82 4.19 -1.82 17.01
C SER A 82 5.50 -1.09 17.33
N ARG A 83 6.62 -1.84 17.42
CA ARG A 83 7.94 -1.24 17.67
C ARG A 83 8.39 -0.38 16.48
N GLN A 84 8.16 -0.83 15.27
CA GLN A 84 8.48 -0.06 14.07
C GLN A 84 7.65 1.22 13.99
N ASN A 85 6.38 1.15 14.32
CA ASN A 85 5.53 2.33 14.36
C ASN A 85 6.02 3.34 15.41
N ALA A 86 6.44 2.87 16.59
CA ALA A 86 6.99 3.73 17.63
C ALA A 86 8.30 4.39 17.17
N GLN A 87 9.18 3.65 16.49
CA GLN A 87 10.40 4.20 15.93
C GLN A 87 10.11 5.21 14.83
N PHE A 88 9.12 4.92 13.99
CA PHE A 88 8.69 5.82 12.93
C PHE A 88 8.16 7.13 13.48
N GLU A 89 7.38 7.09 14.54
CA GLU A 89 6.87 8.28 15.20
C GLU A 89 7.99 9.12 15.79
N ARG A 90 9.00 8.48 16.38
CA ARG A 90 10.18 9.19 16.93
C ARG A 90 10.98 9.86 15.83
N LEU A 91 11.21 9.18 14.72
CA LEU A 91 11.89 9.75 13.56
C LEU A 91 11.11 10.90 12.97
N ARG A 92 9.81 10.75 12.86
CA ARG A 92 8.92 11.77 12.36
C ARG A 92 8.98 13.03 13.23
N ALA A 93 8.91 12.87 14.54
CA ALA A 93 9.04 13.98 15.48
C ALA A 93 10.39 14.68 15.35
N TYR A 94 11.45 13.92 15.14
CA TYR A 94 12.79 14.45 14.94
C TYR A 94 12.88 15.29 13.65
N TYR A 95 12.34 14.78 12.55
CA TYR A 95 12.32 15.51 11.28
C TYR A 95 11.46 16.75 11.35
N GLU A 96 10.36 16.71 12.04
CA GLU A 96 9.50 17.87 12.24
C GLU A 96 10.23 18.99 12.99
N ARG A 97 11.01 18.64 14.03
CA ARG A 97 11.84 19.61 14.77
C ARG A 97 12.90 20.25 13.88
N ILE A 98 13.56 19.46 13.04
CA ILE A 98 14.57 19.98 12.12
C ILE A 98 13.95 20.94 11.13
N ASN A 99 12.78 20.60 10.60
CA ASN A 99 12.06 21.45 9.65
C ASN A 99 11.58 22.75 10.29
N GLU A 100 11.14 22.73 11.54
CA GLU A 100 10.79 23.92 12.27
C GLU A 100 12.01 24.85 12.43
N HIS A 101 13.18 24.29 12.76
CA HIS A 101 14.41 25.08 12.86
C HIS A 101 14.87 25.64 11.52
N LYS A 102 14.61 24.94 10.42
CA LYS A 102 14.96 25.41 9.09
C LYS A 102 13.99 26.47 8.58
N ALA A 103 12.75 26.47 9.05
CA ALA A 103 11.73 27.44 8.68
C ALA A 103 11.86 28.77 9.44
N ALA A 104 12.63 28.75 10.51
CA ALA A 104 12.95 29.96 11.26
C ALA A 104 14.24 30.59 10.73
#